data_7e8476fad31fa6ee329110e300b92771
#
_entry.id   7e8476fad31fa6ee329110e300b92771
#
_cell.length_a   1.000
_cell.length_b   1.000
_cell.length_c   1.000
_cell.angle_alpha   90.00
_cell.angle_beta   90.00
_cell.angle_gamma   90.00
#
_symmetry.space_group_name_H-M   'P 1'
#
loop_
_entity.id
_entity.type
_entity.pdbx_description
1 polymer ?
#
loop_
_entity_poly.entity_id
_entity_poly.type
_entity_poly.pdbx_seq_one_letter_code
_entity_poly.pdbx_strand_id
1 'polypeptide(L)'
;MSDNQIMAIRMPTRVCLYLLLATAVRADSLSIARDPKYPAHWWTPVPTNGAPSWEILPQEAGPGEVILSKRNELGLLSNFAATPFEFHGKRYASLEGFWQMMKYPEDTNDLRATFPGLEWKLTREQVEQLTAFDAKHAGSAADANMKKMGITWVTFEGKRLEPRSTTSDEFYKLIVVATREKVRQNPEVQKVLLATGDLVLKPDHHQEPDAARAWRYSEILTSIRTELQKQQAPFTPAQTSPLTPLPR
;
A
#
# COMPACT_ATOMS: atom_id res chain seq x y z
N MET A 1 -74.09 49.62 -21.81
CA MET A 1 -74.01 50.51 -20.62
C MET A 1 -72.75 50.14 -19.88
N SER A 2 -71.93 51.10 -19.72
CA SER A 2 -70.70 51.18 -18.93
C SER A 2 -69.41 50.70 -19.62
N ASP A 3 -68.79 51.70 -20.26
CA ASP A 3 -67.41 51.71 -20.74
C ASP A 3 -66.44 51.66 -19.57
N ASN A 4 -65.40 50.85 -19.70
CA ASN A 4 -64.19 51.07 -18.91
C ASN A 4 -62.98 51.00 -19.85
N GLN A 5 -62.47 52.17 -20.15
CA GLN A 5 -61.23 52.43 -20.83
C GLN A 5 -60.08 52.04 -19.91
N ILE A 6 -59.22 51.17 -20.37
CA ILE A 6 -57.94 50.88 -19.72
C ILE A 6 -56.85 51.62 -20.48
N MET A 7 -56.28 52.56 -19.77
CA MET A 7 -55.20 53.46 -20.18
C MET A 7 -53.89 52.68 -20.29
N ALA A 8 -53.35 52.57 -21.50
CA ALA A 8 -52.07 51.89 -21.75
C ALA A 8 -50.89 52.82 -21.38
N ILE A 9 -50.16 52.49 -20.35
CA ILE A 9 -48.88 53.11 -19.98
C ILE A 9 -47.78 52.48 -20.80
N ARG A 10 -47.21 53.22 -21.75
CA ARG A 10 -45.98 52.83 -22.47
C ARG A 10 -44.77 53.09 -21.57
N MET A 11 -44.08 52.04 -21.15
CA MET A 11 -42.75 52.15 -20.57
C MET A 11 -41.70 51.95 -21.66
N PRO A 12 -40.59 52.73 -21.67
CA PRO A 12 -39.52 52.57 -22.64
C PRO A 12 -38.61 51.36 -22.23
N THR A 13 -38.48 50.44 -23.15
CA THR A 13 -37.61 49.29 -23.02
C THR A 13 -36.12 49.71 -23.09
N ARG A 14 -35.47 49.89 -21.95
CA ARG A 14 -34.03 50.00 -21.88
C ARG A 14 -33.49 48.57 -21.86
N VAL A 15 -32.96 48.13 -23.00
CA VAL A 15 -32.19 46.88 -23.13
C VAL A 15 -30.85 47.08 -22.44
N CYS A 16 -30.69 46.58 -21.21
CA CYS A 16 -29.39 46.44 -20.58
C CYS A 16 -28.75 45.13 -21.08
N LEU A 17 -27.84 45.29 -22.03
CA LEU A 17 -26.98 44.22 -22.49
C LEU A 17 -25.94 43.95 -21.41
N TYR A 18 -26.19 42.99 -20.48
CA TYR A 18 -25.18 42.47 -19.58
C TYR A 18 -24.28 41.52 -20.36
N LEU A 19 -23.08 42.00 -20.75
CA LEU A 19 -21.98 41.14 -21.15
C LEU A 19 -21.57 40.30 -19.92
N LEU A 20 -22.03 39.07 -19.85
CA LEU A 20 -21.47 38.06 -18.98
C LEU A 20 -20.07 37.69 -19.52
N LEU A 21 -19.05 38.40 -19.04
CA LEU A 21 -17.68 37.89 -19.11
C LEU A 21 -17.62 36.63 -18.23
N ALA A 22 -17.82 35.47 -18.83
CA ALA A 22 -17.44 34.20 -18.22
C ALA A 22 -15.90 34.18 -18.17
N THR A 23 -15.34 34.68 -17.07
CA THR A 23 -13.95 34.33 -16.69
C THR A 23 -13.93 32.85 -16.44
N ALA A 24 -13.49 32.09 -17.44
CA ALA A 24 -13.05 30.70 -17.25
C ALA A 24 -11.89 30.76 -16.26
N VAL A 25 -12.20 30.54 -14.98
CA VAL A 25 -11.19 30.19 -13.99
C VAL A 25 -10.65 28.87 -14.47
N ARG A 26 -9.56 28.91 -15.25
CA ARG A 26 -8.68 27.76 -15.42
C ARG A 26 -8.24 27.42 -13.99
N ALA A 27 -8.75 26.32 -13.48
CA ALA A 27 -8.11 25.63 -12.40
C ALA A 27 -6.75 25.15 -12.94
N ASP A 28 -5.76 26.04 -12.93
CA ASP A 28 -4.37 25.64 -12.97
C ASP A 28 -4.21 24.75 -11.74
N SER A 29 -4.32 23.43 -11.97
CA SER A 29 -3.84 22.46 -11.02
C SER A 29 -2.38 22.84 -10.81
N LEU A 30 -2.08 23.47 -9.66
CA LEU A 30 -0.71 23.73 -9.23
C LEU A 30 0.01 22.41 -9.33
N SER A 31 0.75 22.19 -10.43
CA SER A 31 1.55 20.98 -10.60
C SER A 31 2.57 21.02 -9.47
N ILE A 32 2.40 20.11 -8.51
CA ILE A 32 3.37 19.95 -7.43
C ILE A 32 4.72 19.71 -8.09
N ALA A 33 5.67 20.64 -7.89
CA ALA A 33 7.01 20.50 -8.44
C ALA A 33 7.63 19.21 -7.89
N ARG A 34 7.95 18.27 -8.78
CA ARG A 34 8.60 17.00 -8.45
C ARG A 34 10.11 17.18 -8.56
N ASP A 35 10.86 16.56 -7.65
CA ASP A 35 12.31 16.57 -7.70
C ASP A 35 12.78 15.82 -8.97
N PRO A 36 13.51 16.47 -9.88
CA PRO A 36 13.91 15.89 -11.17
C PRO A 36 14.88 14.70 -11.04
N LYS A 37 15.41 14.43 -9.85
CA LYS A 37 16.22 13.23 -9.59
C LYS A 37 15.41 11.93 -9.65
N TYR A 38 14.08 12.01 -9.53
CA TYR A 38 13.19 10.86 -9.58
C TYR A 38 12.49 10.72 -10.93
N PRO A 39 12.12 9.50 -11.35
CA PRO A 39 11.40 9.26 -12.60
C PRO A 39 10.05 9.97 -12.63
N ALA A 40 9.86 10.90 -13.55
CA ALA A 40 8.62 11.70 -13.65
C ALA A 40 7.36 10.84 -13.84
N HIS A 41 7.49 9.67 -14.49
CA HIS A 41 6.35 8.79 -14.74
C HIS A 41 5.73 8.18 -13.48
N TRP A 42 6.40 8.24 -12.32
CA TRP A 42 5.81 7.81 -11.04
C TRP A 42 4.61 8.65 -10.60
N TRP A 43 4.48 9.84 -11.15
CA TRP A 43 3.37 10.77 -10.87
C TRP A 43 2.51 11.06 -12.10
N THR A 44 2.73 10.35 -13.20
CA THR A 44 1.94 10.56 -14.42
C THR A 44 0.46 10.33 -14.13
N PRO A 45 -0.39 11.32 -14.39
CA PRO A 45 -1.81 11.17 -14.18
C PRO A 45 -2.40 10.02 -15.00
N VAL A 46 -3.23 9.23 -14.35
CA VAL A 46 -4.02 8.18 -14.97
C VAL A 46 -5.50 8.57 -14.92
N PRO A 47 -6.31 8.12 -15.91
CA PRO A 47 -7.74 8.41 -15.91
C PRO A 47 -8.40 7.92 -14.62
N THR A 48 -9.22 8.77 -14.01
CA THR A 48 -10.03 8.41 -12.83
C THR A 48 -11.24 7.57 -13.22
N ASN A 49 -11.73 7.74 -14.44
CA ASN A 49 -12.84 6.94 -14.95
C ASN A 49 -12.41 5.47 -15.11
N GLY A 50 -13.11 4.59 -14.41
CA GLY A 50 -12.79 3.15 -14.37
C GLY A 50 -11.72 2.75 -13.34
N ALA A 51 -11.13 3.69 -12.60
CA ALA A 51 -10.28 3.35 -11.46
C ALA A 51 -11.16 2.80 -10.32
N PRO A 52 -10.73 1.72 -9.65
CA PRO A 52 -11.42 1.21 -8.47
C PRO A 52 -11.48 2.27 -7.36
N SER A 53 -12.61 2.37 -6.66
CA SER A 53 -12.81 3.38 -5.59
C SER A 53 -11.87 3.24 -4.40
N TRP A 54 -11.23 2.09 -4.25
CA TRP A 54 -10.25 1.83 -3.19
C TRP A 54 -8.82 2.27 -3.56
N GLU A 55 -8.55 2.55 -4.86
CA GLU A 55 -7.22 2.88 -5.36
C GLU A 55 -6.90 4.36 -5.12
N ILE A 56 -5.70 4.63 -4.61
CA ILE A 56 -5.09 5.95 -4.57
C ILE A 56 -4.20 6.06 -5.81
N LEU A 57 -4.48 7.05 -6.65
CA LEU A 57 -3.82 7.18 -7.95
C LEU A 57 -2.47 7.91 -7.85
N PRO A 58 -1.53 7.67 -8.78
CA PRO A 58 -0.20 8.27 -8.76
C PRO A 58 -0.17 9.79 -8.61
N GLN A 59 -1.11 10.49 -9.24
CA GLN A 59 -1.22 11.94 -9.20
C GLN A 59 -1.70 12.50 -7.84
N GLU A 60 -2.22 11.65 -6.95
CA GLU A 60 -2.69 12.05 -5.62
C GLU A 60 -1.56 12.18 -4.59
N ALA A 61 -0.34 11.79 -4.96
CA ALA A 61 0.82 11.95 -4.11
C ALA A 61 1.09 13.43 -3.79
N GLY A 62 1.29 13.75 -2.52
CA GLY A 62 1.70 15.07 -2.05
C GLY A 62 3.15 15.43 -2.38
N PRO A 63 3.62 16.63 -1.99
CA PRO A 63 5.03 17.01 -2.11
C PRO A 63 5.94 16.02 -1.38
N GLY A 64 7.01 15.55 -2.04
CA GLY A 64 7.95 14.59 -1.45
C GLY A 64 7.38 13.17 -1.23
N GLU A 65 6.19 12.88 -1.72
CA GLU A 65 5.54 11.57 -1.62
C GLU A 65 5.53 10.83 -2.96
N VAL A 66 5.42 9.50 -2.88
CA VAL A 66 5.15 8.64 -4.03
C VAL A 66 4.15 7.55 -3.65
N ILE A 67 3.14 7.34 -4.50
CA ILE A 67 2.20 6.24 -4.35
C ILE A 67 2.83 4.95 -4.88
N LEU A 68 2.80 3.88 -4.10
CA LEU A 68 3.31 2.55 -4.51
C LEU A 68 2.35 1.89 -5.51
N SER A 69 2.11 2.61 -6.61
CA SER A 69 1.12 2.24 -7.62
C SER A 69 1.50 0.95 -8.35
N LYS A 70 0.53 0.07 -8.54
CA LYS A 70 0.67 -1.14 -9.38
C LYS A 70 0.65 -0.84 -10.88
N ARG A 71 0.49 0.44 -11.26
CA ARG A 71 0.43 0.90 -12.66
C ARG A 71 1.81 1.17 -13.28
N ASN A 72 2.86 1.07 -12.48
CA ASN A 72 4.26 1.19 -12.89
C ASN A 72 5.14 0.24 -12.06
N GLU A 73 6.47 0.34 -12.18
CA GLU A 73 7.43 -0.53 -11.49
C GLU A 73 7.37 -0.46 -9.96
N LEU A 74 6.80 0.61 -9.37
CA LEU A 74 6.59 0.67 -7.93
C LEU A 74 5.66 -0.44 -7.44
N GLY A 75 4.85 -1.01 -8.33
CA GLY A 75 4.03 -2.18 -8.05
C GLY A 75 4.82 -3.41 -7.62
N LEU A 76 6.12 -3.53 -7.96
CA LEU A 76 7.00 -4.59 -7.46
C LEU A 76 7.15 -4.57 -5.93
N LEU A 77 6.94 -3.40 -5.32
CA LEU A 77 6.98 -3.21 -3.87
C LEU A 77 5.71 -3.72 -3.17
N SER A 78 4.62 -3.89 -3.90
CA SER A 78 3.36 -4.43 -3.37
C SER A 78 3.51 -5.88 -2.88
N ASN A 79 2.74 -6.25 -1.87
CA ASN A 79 2.62 -7.64 -1.43
C ASN A 79 2.08 -8.54 -2.56
N PHE A 80 1.30 -7.97 -3.48
CA PHE A 80 0.66 -8.66 -4.61
C PHE A 80 1.64 -9.08 -5.72
N ALA A 81 2.80 -8.43 -5.81
CA ALA A 81 3.76 -8.68 -6.87
C ALA A 81 4.23 -10.14 -6.87
N ALA A 82 4.32 -10.71 -8.07
CA ALA A 82 4.89 -12.04 -8.30
C ALA A 82 6.42 -12.00 -8.15
N THR A 83 6.87 -11.76 -6.93
CA THR A 83 8.27 -11.66 -6.53
C THR A 83 8.56 -12.79 -5.55
N PRO A 84 8.86 -14.00 -6.07
CA PRO A 84 9.01 -15.19 -5.25
C PRO A 84 10.24 -15.08 -4.34
N PHE A 85 10.13 -15.71 -3.17
CA PHE A 85 11.22 -15.77 -2.19
C PHE A 85 11.17 -17.07 -1.41
N GLU A 86 12.32 -17.46 -0.89
CA GLU A 86 12.45 -18.59 0.01
C GLU A 86 12.51 -18.09 1.46
N PHE A 87 11.75 -18.75 2.32
CA PHE A 87 11.71 -18.42 3.72
C PHE A 87 11.46 -19.69 4.54
N HIS A 88 12.29 -19.94 5.56
CA HIS A 88 12.26 -21.18 6.37
C HIS A 88 12.23 -22.47 5.53
N GLY A 89 13.02 -22.50 4.45
CA GLY A 89 13.15 -23.68 3.58
C GLY A 89 11.97 -23.94 2.63
N LYS A 90 10.98 -23.02 2.57
CA LYS A 90 9.86 -23.07 1.63
C LYS A 90 9.91 -21.90 0.67
N ARG A 91 9.37 -22.11 -0.55
CA ARG A 91 9.24 -21.08 -1.59
C ARG A 91 7.81 -20.56 -1.64
N TYR A 92 7.69 -19.26 -1.59
CA TYR A 92 6.44 -18.52 -1.70
C TYR A 92 6.42 -17.71 -3.00
N ALA A 93 5.30 -17.71 -3.73
CA ALA A 93 5.20 -17.00 -5.01
C ALA A 93 5.05 -15.48 -4.84
N SER A 94 4.51 -15.03 -3.70
CA SER A 94 4.35 -13.63 -3.35
C SER A 94 4.27 -13.45 -1.83
N LEU A 95 4.47 -12.22 -1.37
CA LEU A 95 4.25 -11.91 0.05
C LEU A 95 2.75 -11.98 0.42
N GLU A 96 1.85 -11.71 -0.52
CA GLU A 96 0.41 -11.88 -0.31
C GLU A 96 0.06 -13.36 -0.11
N GLY A 97 0.58 -14.26 -0.96
CA GLY A 97 0.41 -15.71 -0.81
C GLY A 97 0.94 -16.21 0.54
N PHE A 98 2.13 -15.77 0.94
CA PHE A 98 2.69 -16.05 2.27
C PHE A 98 1.78 -15.59 3.40
N TRP A 99 1.22 -14.40 3.29
CA TRP A 99 0.32 -13.86 4.30
C TRP A 99 -0.98 -14.65 4.40
N GLN A 100 -1.61 -14.90 3.25
CA GLN A 100 -2.94 -15.52 3.21
C GLN A 100 -2.90 -17.01 3.58
N MET A 101 -1.79 -17.73 3.27
CA MET A 101 -1.67 -19.15 3.61
C MET A 101 -1.72 -19.39 5.13
N MET A 102 -1.26 -18.44 5.97
CA MET A 102 -1.29 -18.59 7.42
C MET A 102 -2.71 -18.73 8.00
N LYS A 103 -3.74 -18.32 7.27
CA LYS A 103 -5.15 -18.48 7.63
C LYS A 103 -5.65 -19.91 7.40
N TYR A 104 -4.95 -20.70 6.58
CA TYR A 104 -5.31 -22.07 6.21
C TYR A 104 -4.75 -23.08 7.23
N PRO A 105 -5.42 -24.25 7.41
CA PRO A 105 -4.90 -25.30 8.27
C PRO A 105 -3.48 -25.69 7.89
N GLU A 106 -2.64 -26.00 8.89
CA GLU A 106 -1.26 -26.49 8.63
C GLU A 106 -1.23 -27.97 8.28
N ASP A 107 -2.11 -28.74 8.90
CA ASP A 107 -2.24 -30.18 8.68
C ASP A 107 -3.64 -30.68 9.05
N THR A 108 -3.85 -31.98 8.99
CA THR A 108 -5.14 -32.63 9.30
C THR A 108 -5.51 -32.59 10.79
N ASN A 109 -4.58 -32.30 11.69
CA ASN A 109 -4.80 -32.17 13.13
C ASN A 109 -5.11 -30.72 13.53
N ASP A 110 -4.92 -29.78 12.61
CA ASP A 110 -5.28 -28.38 12.84
C ASP A 110 -6.78 -28.25 13.12
N LEU A 111 -7.15 -27.55 14.19
CA LEU A 111 -8.54 -27.32 14.57
C LEU A 111 -9.38 -26.76 13.41
N ARG A 112 -8.77 -25.98 12.52
CA ARG A 112 -9.44 -25.43 11.34
C ARG A 112 -9.77 -26.48 10.30
N ALA A 113 -8.94 -27.53 10.16
CA ALA A 113 -9.18 -28.62 9.22
C ALA A 113 -10.35 -29.50 9.64
N THR A 114 -10.56 -29.68 10.95
CA THR A 114 -11.53 -30.63 11.52
C THR A 114 -12.84 -29.95 11.95
N PHE A 115 -12.97 -28.65 11.80
CA PHE A 115 -14.15 -27.91 12.25
C PHE A 115 -15.40 -28.29 11.41
N PRO A 116 -16.51 -28.72 12.05
CA PRO A 116 -17.68 -29.18 11.34
C PRO A 116 -18.31 -28.12 10.42
N GLY A 117 -18.70 -28.53 9.22
CA GLY A 117 -19.42 -27.67 8.27
C GLY A 117 -18.56 -26.61 7.57
N LEU A 118 -17.24 -26.70 7.65
CA LEU A 118 -16.33 -25.89 6.84
C LEU A 118 -15.76 -26.67 5.67
N GLU A 119 -15.56 -25.95 4.57
CA GLU A 119 -14.85 -26.44 3.39
C GLU A 119 -13.67 -25.53 3.09
N TRP A 120 -12.50 -26.13 2.89
CA TRP A 120 -11.29 -25.47 2.44
C TRP A 120 -11.04 -25.84 0.99
N LYS A 121 -11.44 -24.93 0.06
CA LYS A 121 -11.33 -25.17 -1.40
C LYS A 121 -9.89 -25.26 -1.88
N LEU A 122 -8.96 -24.69 -1.15
CA LEU A 122 -7.52 -24.74 -1.40
C LEU A 122 -6.81 -25.28 -0.17
N THR A 123 -5.66 -25.91 -0.41
CA THR A 123 -4.72 -26.24 0.68
C THR A 123 -3.81 -25.06 0.98
N ARG A 124 -3.15 -25.09 2.12
CA ARG A 124 -2.15 -24.10 2.52
C ARG A 124 -1.04 -23.97 1.47
N GLU A 125 -0.53 -25.11 0.96
CA GLU A 125 0.52 -25.18 -0.04
C GLU A 125 0.07 -24.57 -1.39
N GLN A 126 -1.18 -24.76 -1.76
CA GLN A 126 -1.73 -24.11 -2.97
C GLN A 126 -1.74 -22.59 -2.81
N VAL A 127 -2.13 -22.07 -1.63
CA VAL A 127 -2.16 -20.64 -1.36
C VAL A 127 -0.76 -20.02 -1.32
N GLU A 128 0.25 -20.75 -0.85
CA GLU A 128 1.67 -20.35 -0.88
C GLU A 128 2.15 -19.99 -2.30
N GLN A 129 1.53 -20.58 -3.33
CA GLN A 129 1.88 -20.40 -4.74
C GLN A 129 1.00 -19.37 -5.47
N LEU A 130 0.12 -18.67 -4.76
CA LEU A 130 -0.73 -17.63 -5.34
C LEU A 130 -0.07 -16.25 -5.29
N THR A 131 -0.52 -15.38 -6.20
CA THR A 131 -0.11 -13.98 -6.27
C THR A 131 -1.32 -13.07 -6.42
N ALA A 132 -1.14 -11.78 -6.25
CA ALA A 132 -2.13 -10.75 -6.59
C ALA A 132 -3.54 -11.04 -6.01
N PHE A 133 -4.56 -10.87 -6.85
CA PHE A 133 -5.96 -11.05 -6.44
C PHE A 133 -6.33 -12.50 -6.16
N ASP A 134 -5.66 -13.48 -6.75
CA ASP A 134 -5.92 -14.90 -6.44
C ASP A 134 -5.55 -15.21 -4.99
N ALA A 135 -4.40 -14.75 -4.53
CA ALA A 135 -4.02 -14.85 -3.12
C ALA A 135 -5.00 -14.08 -2.21
N LYS A 136 -5.41 -12.88 -2.61
CA LYS A 136 -6.37 -12.07 -1.86
C LYS A 136 -7.73 -12.74 -1.74
N HIS A 137 -8.24 -13.34 -2.83
CA HIS A 137 -9.51 -14.07 -2.83
C HIS A 137 -9.44 -15.32 -1.96
N ALA A 138 -8.33 -16.08 -2.03
CA ALA A 138 -8.08 -17.19 -1.12
C ALA A 138 -8.14 -16.73 0.35
N GLY A 139 -7.47 -15.61 0.67
CA GLY A 139 -7.52 -15.02 2.00
C GLY A 139 -8.92 -14.62 2.45
N SER A 140 -9.73 -14.06 1.57
CA SER A 140 -11.12 -13.69 1.87
C SER A 140 -12.01 -14.91 2.14
N ALA A 141 -11.79 -16.01 1.41
CA ALA A 141 -12.47 -17.27 1.66
C ALA A 141 -12.07 -17.85 3.04
N ALA A 142 -10.79 -17.79 3.39
CA ALA A 142 -10.31 -18.19 4.71
C ALA A 142 -10.90 -17.32 5.83
N ASP A 143 -10.96 -16.00 5.64
CA ASP A 143 -11.59 -15.08 6.61
C ASP A 143 -13.06 -15.44 6.88
N ALA A 144 -13.80 -15.85 5.84
CA ALA A 144 -15.18 -16.31 6.02
C ALA A 144 -15.28 -17.59 6.88
N ASN A 145 -14.34 -18.53 6.69
CA ASN A 145 -14.26 -19.73 7.51
C ASN A 145 -13.83 -19.39 8.95
N MET A 146 -12.80 -18.58 9.13
CA MET A 146 -12.34 -18.12 10.45
C MET A 146 -13.45 -17.41 11.22
N LYS A 147 -14.26 -16.59 10.54
CA LYS A 147 -15.42 -15.93 11.14
C LYS A 147 -16.47 -16.94 11.64
N LYS A 148 -16.75 -18.00 10.88
CA LYS A 148 -17.67 -19.08 11.31
C LYS A 148 -17.15 -19.82 12.53
N MET A 149 -15.83 -19.96 12.65
CA MET A 149 -15.16 -20.57 13.79
C MET A 149 -15.05 -19.63 15.00
N GLY A 150 -15.27 -18.33 14.85
CA GLY A 150 -15.07 -17.33 15.89
C GLY A 150 -13.60 -17.11 16.26
N ILE A 151 -12.66 -17.30 15.28
CA ILE A 151 -11.22 -17.14 15.51
C ILE A 151 -10.66 -15.93 14.75
N THR A 152 -9.62 -15.32 15.32
CA THR A 152 -8.90 -14.18 14.75
C THR A 152 -7.41 -14.44 14.54
N TRP A 153 -6.94 -15.58 15.00
CA TRP A 153 -5.54 -16.00 14.94
C TRP A 153 -5.22 -16.74 13.64
N VAL A 154 -3.96 -16.72 13.29
CA VAL A 154 -3.36 -17.48 12.19
C VAL A 154 -2.25 -18.39 12.73
N THR A 155 -1.68 -19.26 11.91
CA THR A 155 -0.56 -20.09 12.33
C THR A 155 0.62 -20.00 11.39
N PHE A 156 1.81 -20.16 11.95
CA PHE A 156 3.05 -20.33 11.21
C PHE A 156 3.97 -21.30 11.99
N GLU A 157 4.35 -22.41 11.37
CA GLU A 157 5.19 -23.46 11.97
C GLU A 157 4.71 -23.94 13.34
N GLY A 158 3.42 -24.30 13.41
CA GLY A 158 2.77 -24.77 14.63
C GLY A 158 2.50 -23.69 15.68
N LYS A 159 2.98 -22.46 15.46
CA LYS A 159 2.79 -21.36 16.37
C LYS A 159 1.56 -20.54 16.01
N ARG A 160 0.68 -20.32 17.00
CA ARG A 160 -0.46 -19.40 16.86
C ARG A 160 0.01 -17.96 16.98
N LEU A 161 -0.42 -17.11 16.05
CA LEU A 161 -0.10 -15.69 15.95
C LEU A 161 -1.38 -14.87 15.88
N GLU A 162 -1.39 -13.72 16.54
CA GLU A 162 -2.52 -12.79 16.56
C GLU A 162 -2.21 -11.55 15.71
N PRO A 163 -2.73 -11.46 14.48
CA PRO A 163 -2.39 -10.36 13.56
C PRO A 163 -2.74 -8.97 14.09
N ARG A 164 -3.76 -8.85 14.94
CA ARG A 164 -4.24 -7.60 15.53
C ARG A 164 -3.85 -7.43 16.99
N SER A 165 -2.89 -8.20 17.49
CA SER A 165 -2.45 -8.08 18.89
C SER A 165 -1.88 -6.69 19.15
N THR A 166 -2.27 -6.13 20.31
CA THR A 166 -1.70 -4.89 20.86
C THR A 166 -0.61 -5.17 21.90
N THR A 167 -0.46 -6.43 22.31
CA THR A 167 0.46 -6.87 23.37
C THR A 167 1.62 -7.71 22.83
N SER A 168 1.52 -8.23 21.62
CA SER A 168 2.56 -9.05 20.97
C SER A 168 2.91 -8.53 19.58
N ASP A 169 4.19 -8.37 19.33
CA ASP A 169 4.75 -7.97 18.02
C ASP A 169 5.15 -9.18 17.15
N GLU A 170 4.85 -10.41 17.55
CA GLU A 170 5.38 -11.61 16.87
C GLU A 170 4.92 -11.70 15.40
N PHE A 171 3.63 -11.50 15.14
CA PHE A 171 3.12 -11.47 13.77
C PHE A 171 3.76 -10.34 12.95
N TYR A 172 3.85 -9.14 13.51
CA TYR A 172 4.52 -8.02 12.85
C TYR A 172 5.98 -8.33 12.52
N LYS A 173 6.74 -8.89 13.46
CA LYS A 173 8.13 -9.29 13.25
C LYS A 173 8.26 -10.32 12.13
N LEU A 174 7.38 -11.32 12.10
CA LEU A 174 7.34 -12.33 11.04
C LEU A 174 7.15 -11.67 9.67
N ILE A 175 6.18 -10.75 9.53
CA ILE A 175 5.92 -10.04 8.29
C ILE A 175 7.11 -9.15 7.87
N VAL A 176 7.74 -8.47 8.80
CA VAL A 176 8.95 -7.66 8.52
C VAL A 176 10.08 -8.53 7.98
N VAL A 177 10.35 -9.69 8.61
CA VAL A 177 11.42 -10.59 8.17
C VAL A 177 11.10 -11.19 6.80
N ALA A 178 9.87 -11.66 6.56
CA ALA A 178 9.44 -12.17 5.26
C ALA A 178 9.53 -11.09 4.15
N THR A 179 9.15 -9.84 4.46
CA THR A 179 9.29 -8.71 3.53
C THR A 179 10.77 -8.43 3.21
N ARG A 180 11.65 -8.49 4.22
CA ARG A 180 13.09 -8.33 4.03
C ARG A 180 13.65 -9.42 3.12
N GLU A 181 13.24 -10.67 3.31
CA GLU A 181 13.66 -11.79 2.45
C GLU A 181 13.17 -11.62 1.01
N LYS A 182 11.91 -11.21 0.81
CA LYS A 182 11.42 -10.83 -0.52
C LYS A 182 12.34 -9.78 -1.17
N VAL A 183 12.65 -8.69 -0.48
CA VAL A 183 13.50 -7.62 -1.01
C VAL A 183 14.91 -8.13 -1.30
N ARG A 184 15.52 -8.88 -0.38
CA ARG A 184 16.88 -9.41 -0.49
C ARG A 184 17.05 -10.36 -1.68
N GLN A 185 16.05 -11.20 -1.94
CA GLN A 185 16.10 -12.26 -2.96
C GLN A 185 15.65 -11.79 -4.35
N ASN A 186 15.10 -10.58 -4.47
CA ASN A 186 14.63 -10.03 -5.74
C ASN A 186 15.39 -8.72 -6.05
N PRO A 187 16.48 -8.77 -6.85
CA PRO A 187 17.30 -7.59 -7.15
C PRO A 187 16.51 -6.42 -7.75
N GLU A 188 15.50 -6.70 -8.59
CA GLU A 188 14.65 -5.64 -9.17
C GLU A 188 13.78 -4.95 -8.11
N VAL A 189 13.27 -5.69 -7.11
CA VAL A 189 12.55 -5.11 -5.96
C VAL A 189 13.48 -4.21 -5.16
N GLN A 190 14.70 -4.67 -4.88
CA GLN A 190 15.71 -3.90 -4.16
C GLN A 190 16.08 -2.63 -4.93
N LYS A 191 16.32 -2.73 -6.24
CA LYS A 191 16.64 -1.59 -7.10
C LYS A 191 15.53 -0.54 -7.10
N VAL A 192 14.27 -0.96 -7.27
CA VAL A 192 13.12 -0.04 -7.24
C VAL A 192 12.97 0.60 -5.87
N LEU A 193 13.11 -0.17 -4.79
CA LEU A 193 13.03 0.36 -3.43
C LEU A 193 14.11 1.41 -3.15
N LEU A 194 15.35 1.16 -3.53
CA LEU A 194 16.46 2.10 -3.37
C LEU A 194 16.29 3.35 -4.26
N ALA A 195 15.73 3.19 -5.47
CA ALA A 195 15.46 4.31 -6.37
C ALA A 195 14.44 5.30 -5.81
N THR A 196 13.60 4.90 -4.85
CA THR A 196 12.69 5.83 -4.16
C THR A 196 13.41 6.81 -3.23
N GLY A 197 14.70 6.63 -2.98
CA GLY A 197 15.59 7.57 -2.26
C GLY A 197 15.07 7.96 -0.89
N ASP A 198 14.66 9.22 -0.75
CA ASP A 198 14.13 9.82 0.47
C ASP A 198 12.61 10.13 0.39
N LEU A 199 11.95 9.76 -0.72
CA LEU A 199 10.51 9.95 -0.84
C LEU A 199 9.74 9.21 0.27
N VAL A 200 8.66 9.84 0.73
CA VAL A 200 7.69 9.20 1.61
C VAL A 200 6.86 8.21 0.80
N LEU A 201 6.96 6.93 1.16
CA LEU A 201 6.21 5.87 0.50
C LEU A 201 4.78 5.85 1.01
N LYS A 202 3.82 5.93 0.09
CA LYS A 202 2.39 5.87 0.40
C LYS A 202 1.76 4.62 -0.22
N PRO A 203 0.85 3.94 0.49
CA PRO A 203 0.11 2.83 -0.09
C PRO A 203 -0.76 3.30 -1.26
N ASP A 204 -1.06 2.39 -2.19
CA ASP A 204 -1.95 2.63 -3.32
C ASP A 204 -3.44 2.40 -2.99
N HIS A 205 -3.76 2.29 -1.71
CA HIS A 205 -5.13 2.09 -1.22
C HIS A 205 -5.29 2.71 0.16
N HIS A 206 -6.52 3.07 0.48
CA HIS A 206 -6.86 3.61 1.79
C HIS A 206 -6.60 2.57 2.89
N GLN A 207 -5.97 3.02 3.96
CA GLN A 207 -5.75 2.23 5.17
C GLN A 207 -6.47 2.91 6.34
N GLU A 208 -7.09 2.09 7.20
CA GLU A 208 -7.68 2.60 8.43
C GLU A 208 -6.59 3.24 9.32
N PRO A 209 -6.90 4.35 10.00
CA PRO A 209 -5.92 5.03 10.85
C PRO A 209 -5.35 4.14 11.97
N ASP A 210 -6.14 3.18 12.45
CA ASP A 210 -5.79 2.19 13.47
C ASP A 210 -5.33 0.85 12.88
N ALA A 211 -5.03 0.79 11.57
CA ALA A 211 -4.53 -0.42 10.93
C ALA A 211 -3.35 -1.00 11.70
N ALA A 212 -3.38 -2.31 11.96
CA ALA A 212 -2.31 -2.99 12.66
C ALA A 212 -0.97 -2.80 11.92
N ARG A 213 0.13 -2.70 12.67
CA ARG A 213 1.48 -2.39 12.14
C ARG A 213 1.88 -3.28 10.96
N ALA A 214 1.50 -4.56 10.98
CA ALA A 214 1.79 -5.49 9.90
C ALA A 214 1.15 -5.09 8.56
N TRP A 215 0.01 -4.38 8.58
CA TRP A 215 -0.67 -3.88 7.37
C TRP A 215 -0.03 -2.64 6.77
N ARG A 216 0.82 -1.93 7.53
CA ARG A 216 1.49 -0.71 7.10
C ARG A 216 2.74 -1.02 6.28
N TYR A 217 2.55 -1.71 5.15
CA TYR A 217 3.65 -2.22 4.34
C TYR A 217 4.58 -1.12 3.81
N SER A 218 4.09 0.09 3.57
CA SER A 218 4.90 1.24 3.16
C SER A 218 5.89 1.67 4.25
N GLU A 219 5.51 1.58 5.54
CA GLU A 219 6.39 1.85 6.68
C GLU A 219 7.46 0.75 6.82
N ILE A 220 7.07 -0.52 6.63
CA ILE A 220 8.00 -1.65 6.64
C ILE A 220 9.04 -1.48 5.52
N LEU A 221 8.61 -1.16 4.30
CA LEU A 221 9.51 -0.92 3.17
C LEU A 221 10.43 0.29 3.42
N THR A 222 9.92 1.36 4.02
CA THR A 222 10.73 2.52 4.41
C THR A 222 11.85 2.13 5.38
N SER A 223 11.55 1.28 6.36
CA SER A 223 12.55 0.76 7.30
C SER A 223 13.61 -0.08 6.58
N ILE A 224 13.19 -1.01 5.72
CA ILE A 224 14.10 -1.87 4.94
C ILE A 224 14.97 -1.03 3.99
N ARG A 225 14.40 -0.02 3.32
CA ARG A 225 15.15 0.92 2.48
C ARG A 225 16.25 1.62 3.27
N THR A 226 15.92 2.12 4.47
CA THR A 226 16.89 2.79 5.33
C THR A 226 18.05 1.86 5.75
N GLU A 227 17.74 0.59 6.03
CA GLU A 227 18.77 -0.42 6.32
C GLU A 227 19.68 -0.64 5.12
N LEU A 228 19.12 -0.79 3.91
CA LEU A 228 19.88 -0.99 2.67
C LEU A 228 20.77 0.22 2.34
N GLN A 229 20.26 1.42 2.49
CA GLN A 229 21.03 2.66 2.26
C GLN A 229 22.23 2.77 3.22
N LYS A 230 22.07 2.39 4.49
CA LYS A 230 23.17 2.36 5.46
C LYS A 230 24.24 1.34 5.09
N GLN A 231 23.84 0.19 4.53
CA GLN A 231 24.79 -0.85 4.07
C GLN A 231 25.59 -0.42 2.84
N GLN A 232 25.03 0.46 1.99
CA GLN A 232 25.69 0.98 0.80
C GLN A 232 26.52 2.24 1.06
N ALA A 233 26.33 2.91 2.21
CA ALA A 233 27.13 4.07 2.57
C ALA A 233 28.59 3.65 2.75
N PRO A 234 29.58 4.37 2.15
CA PRO A 234 30.98 4.06 2.38
C PRO A 234 31.30 4.15 3.88
N PHE A 235 32.05 3.16 4.38
CA PHE A 235 32.55 3.19 5.75
C PHE A 235 33.40 4.45 5.96
N THR A 236 32.89 5.43 6.65
CA THR A 236 33.68 6.56 7.11
C THR A 236 34.31 6.14 8.46
N PRO A 237 35.63 5.92 8.53
CA PRO A 237 36.26 5.62 9.80
C PRO A 237 35.93 6.73 10.78
N ALA A 238 35.53 6.38 12.00
CA ALA A 238 35.36 7.34 13.06
C ALA A 238 36.69 8.13 13.18
N GLN A 239 36.63 9.46 13.09
CA GLN A 239 37.79 10.31 13.35
C GLN A 239 38.26 9.97 14.76
N THR A 240 39.39 9.27 14.84
CA THR A 240 40.08 9.10 16.11
C THR A 240 40.47 10.48 16.59
N SER A 241 39.80 10.99 17.60
CA SER A 241 40.21 12.19 18.31
C SER A 241 41.66 12.03 18.74
N PRO A 242 42.54 13.01 18.49
CA PRO A 242 43.93 12.90 18.94
C PRO A 242 43.92 12.72 20.45
N LEU A 243 44.64 11.68 20.92
CA LEU A 243 44.89 11.48 22.35
C LEU A 243 45.61 12.72 22.89
N THR A 244 44.96 13.44 23.78
CA THR A 244 45.60 14.54 24.52
C THR A 244 46.76 13.95 25.33
N PRO A 245 48.02 14.45 25.18
CA PRO A 245 49.11 13.95 25.98
C PRO A 245 48.87 14.25 27.47
N LEU A 246 49.09 13.26 28.33
CA LEU A 246 49.05 13.43 29.78
C LEU A 246 50.17 14.41 30.21
N PRO A 247 49.91 15.35 31.12
CA PRO A 247 50.95 16.23 31.68
C PRO A 247 51.95 15.41 32.52
N ARG A 248 53.22 15.72 32.36
CA ARG A 248 54.33 15.16 33.16
C ARG A 248 54.32 15.68 34.57
#